data_d4052eeaf79a99164a8b641b818a7d47
#
_entry.id   d4052eeaf79a99164a8b641b818a7d47
#
_cell.length_a   1.000
_cell.length_b   1.000
_cell.length_c   1.000
_cell.angle_alpha   90.00
_cell.angle_beta   90.00
_cell.angle_gamma   90.00
#
_symmetry.space_group_name_H-M   'P 1'
#
loop_
_entity.id
_entity.type
_entity.pdbx_description
1 polymer ?
#
loop_
_entity_poly.entity_id
_entity_poly.type
_entity_poly.pdbx_seq_one_letter_code
_entity_poly.pdbx_strand_id
1 'polypeptide(L)'
;YVSVFVGLVSAYTFSLGTLQAFFFAGILLEVVLILDCVDGQLARAKKCSSDWGRLLDGIAGYIIYLAVLAGIMISLDKEHMTLALFGLITILRAIAYDYCKLTMVTMIQKGSDGNFQEILDTYSKISDNDSILLKVYFYYLQLQRLMFCGCFTSLGEFVGSGKEDYKYDLMSSSERKDYQQKASPLMIAWSWNGVDLPLFLLVLMSLFGVIERCLLPLVCFLALQFVLTIIYHQTQTQRLLNIGKVKSI
;
A
#
# COMPACT_ATOMS: atom_id res chain seq x y z
N TYR A 1 -2.20 6.37 -17.69
CA TYR A 1 -2.79 7.74 -17.90
C TYR A 1 -4.31 7.69 -18.10
N VAL A 2 -4.87 6.65 -18.75
CA VAL A 2 -6.32 6.53 -18.97
C VAL A 2 -7.05 6.34 -17.63
N SER A 3 -6.53 5.51 -16.74
CA SER A 3 -7.07 5.29 -15.39
C SER A 3 -7.16 6.58 -14.58
N VAL A 4 -6.13 7.43 -14.61
CA VAL A 4 -6.14 8.73 -13.92
C VAL A 4 -7.23 9.65 -14.48
N PHE A 5 -7.36 9.75 -15.80
CA PHE A 5 -8.39 10.57 -16.40
C PHE A 5 -9.80 10.10 -16.01
N VAL A 6 -10.09 8.80 -16.11
CA VAL A 6 -11.38 8.22 -15.72
C VAL A 6 -11.62 8.42 -14.22
N GLY A 7 -10.59 8.30 -13.38
CA GLY A 7 -10.66 8.54 -11.94
C GLY A 7 -11.02 9.98 -11.59
N LEU A 8 -10.44 10.95 -12.28
CA LEU A 8 -10.80 12.37 -12.09
C LEU A 8 -12.23 12.68 -12.55
N VAL A 9 -12.68 12.06 -13.64
CA VAL A 9 -14.10 12.16 -14.09
C VAL A 9 -15.02 11.54 -13.04
N SER A 10 -14.66 10.39 -12.46
CA SER A 10 -15.41 9.77 -11.36
C SER A 10 -15.52 10.72 -10.15
N ALA A 11 -14.39 11.30 -9.74
CA ALA A 11 -14.33 12.27 -8.64
C ALA A 11 -15.23 13.49 -8.88
N TYR A 12 -15.18 14.06 -10.08
CA TYR A 12 -16.08 15.15 -10.47
C TYR A 12 -17.54 14.71 -10.42
N THR A 13 -17.85 13.51 -10.91
CA THR A 13 -19.22 12.99 -10.90
C THR A 13 -19.73 12.79 -9.47
N PHE A 14 -18.88 12.34 -8.53
CA PHE A 14 -19.21 12.27 -7.11
C PHE A 14 -19.57 13.66 -6.53
N SER A 15 -18.88 14.72 -6.95
CA SER A 15 -19.13 16.07 -6.42
C SER A 15 -20.49 16.66 -6.78
N LEU A 16 -21.21 16.08 -7.76
CA LEU A 16 -22.56 16.52 -8.16
C LEU A 16 -23.64 16.14 -7.13
N GLY A 17 -23.39 15.21 -6.21
CA GLY A 17 -24.22 14.93 -5.04
C GLY A 17 -25.60 14.31 -5.30
N THR A 18 -25.93 13.94 -6.54
CA THR A 18 -27.22 13.31 -6.86
C THR A 18 -27.09 11.79 -6.82
N LEU A 19 -28.19 11.09 -6.53
CA LEU A 19 -28.20 9.62 -6.53
C LEU A 19 -27.74 9.01 -7.87
N GLN A 20 -28.16 9.62 -8.98
CA GLN A 20 -27.74 9.21 -10.31
C GLN A 20 -26.23 9.45 -10.52
N ALA A 21 -25.72 10.60 -10.07
CA ALA A 21 -24.31 10.91 -10.14
C ALA A 21 -23.46 9.89 -9.33
N PHE A 22 -23.89 9.55 -8.12
CA PHE A 22 -23.23 8.51 -7.33
C PHE A 22 -23.20 7.17 -8.05
N PHE A 23 -24.30 6.74 -8.67
CA PHE A 23 -24.36 5.51 -9.43
C PHE A 23 -23.35 5.51 -10.59
N PHE A 24 -23.32 6.56 -11.42
CA PHE A 24 -22.36 6.66 -12.53
C PHE A 24 -20.92 6.82 -12.05
N ALA A 25 -20.69 7.57 -10.98
CA ALA A 25 -19.36 7.71 -10.37
C ALA A 25 -18.82 6.37 -9.86
N GLY A 26 -19.69 5.54 -9.26
CA GLY A 26 -19.34 4.18 -8.85
C GLY A 26 -18.93 3.29 -10.03
N ILE A 27 -19.66 3.33 -11.15
CA ILE A 27 -19.29 2.59 -12.37
C ILE A 27 -17.92 3.07 -12.90
N LEU A 28 -17.69 4.38 -12.96
CA LEU A 28 -16.41 4.93 -13.41
C LEU A 28 -15.26 4.52 -12.50
N LEU A 29 -15.49 4.51 -11.19
CA LEU A 29 -14.48 4.09 -10.21
C LEU A 29 -14.16 2.59 -10.36
N GLU A 30 -15.16 1.73 -10.61
CA GLU A 30 -14.93 0.32 -10.90
C GLU A 30 -14.10 0.13 -12.17
N VAL A 31 -14.39 0.90 -13.22
CA VAL A 31 -13.57 0.88 -14.46
C VAL A 31 -12.12 1.26 -14.16
N VAL A 32 -11.88 2.23 -13.27
CA VAL A 32 -10.50 2.59 -12.82
C VAL A 32 -9.81 1.40 -12.16
N LEU A 33 -10.47 0.70 -11.23
CA LEU A 33 -9.91 -0.47 -10.55
C LEU A 33 -9.57 -1.60 -11.54
N ILE A 34 -10.45 -1.84 -12.51
CA ILE A 34 -10.19 -2.83 -13.57
C ILE A 34 -9.01 -2.42 -14.45
N LEU A 35 -8.93 -1.15 -14.85
CA LEU A 35 -7.81 -0.64 -15.67
C LEU A 35 -6.48 -0.78 -14.95
N ASP A 36 -6.42 -0.44 -13.66
CA ASP A 36 -5.24 -0.58 -12.84
C ASP A 36 -4.77 -2.05 -12.75
N CYS A 37 -5.69 -2.98 -12.55
CA CYS A 37 -5.39 -4.41 -12.59
C CYS A 37 -4.83 -4.86 -13.95
N VAL A 38 -5.38 -4.36 -15.05
CA VAL A 38 -4.95 -4.71 -16.41
C VAL A 38 -3.58 -4.14 -16.71
N ASP A 39 -3.32 -2.87 -16.36
CA ASP A 39 -2.02 -2.22 -16.58
C ASP A 39 -0.91 -2.94 -15.80
N GLY A 40 -1.16 -3.31 -14.55
CA GLY A 40 -0.22 -4.09 -13.74
C GLY A 40 0.06 -5.49 -14.32
N GLN A 41 -0.95 -6.17 -14.85
CA GLN A 41 -0.76 -7.48 -15.50
C GLN A 41 0.01 -7.35 -16.82
N LEU A 42 -0.30 -6.33 -17.62
CA LEU A 42 0.36 -6.07 -18.90
C LEU A 42 1.84 -5.72 -18.71
N ALA A 43 2.19 -4.90 -17.70
CA ALA A 43 3.56 -4.57 -17.36
C ALA A 43 4.37 -5.82 -16.98
N ARG A 44 3.79 -6.73 -16.20
CA ARG A 44 4.42 -8.02 -15.84
C ARG A 44 4.57 -8.93 -17.06
N ALA A 45 3.56 -9.04 -17.90
CA ALA A 45 3.60 -9.90 -19.10
C ALA A 45 4.66 -9.44 -20.10
N LYS A 46 4.81 -8.12 -20.27
CA LYS A 46 5.81 -7.52 -21.17
C LYS A 46 7.22 -7.46 -20.59
N LYS A 47 7.42 -7.83 -19.32
CA LYS A 47 8.70 -7.69 -18.58
C LYS A 47 9.27 -6.26 -18.64
N CYS A 48 8.42 -5.25 -18.78
CA CYS A 48 8.75 -3.84 -18.89
C CYS A 48 8.51 -3.08 -17.57
N SER A 49 8.60 -3.76 -16.43
CA SER A 49 8.46 -3.09 -15.13
C SER A 49 9.74 -2.28 -14.85
N SER A 50 9.62 -0.96 -14.82
CA SER A 50 10.66 -0.05 -14.34
C SER A 50 10.34 0.43 -12.93
N ASP A 51 11.37 0.76 -12.13
CA ASP A 51 11.18 1.34 -10.80
C ASP A 51 10.38 2.64 -10.87
N TRP A 52 10.63 3.46 -11.90
CA TRP A 52 9.88 4.68 -12.19
C TRP A 52 8.41 4.42 -12.52
N GLY A 53 8.13 3.36 -13.29
CA GLY A 53 6.76 2.96 -13.62
C GLY A 53 5.96 2.59 -12.37
N ARG A 54 6.54 1.79 -11.47
CA ARG A 54 5.91 1.42 -10.20
C ARG A 54 5.64 2.63 -9.30
N LEU A 55 6.59 3.56 -9.23
CA LEU A 55 6.45 4.78 -8.42
C LEU A 55 5.34 5.68 -8.95
N LEU A 56 5.30 5.91 -10.27
CA LEU A 56 4.28 6.72 -10.92
C LEU A 56 2.88 6.09 -10.79
N ASP A 57 2.78 4.78 -10.89
CA ASP A 57 1.55 4.02 -10.70
C ASP A 57 0.99 4.19 -9.27
N GLY A 58 1.84 4.03 -8.27
CA GLY A 58 1.46 4.27 -6.88
C GLY A 58 0.99 5.71 -6.63
N ILE A 59 1.72 6.71 -7.15
CA ILE A 59 1.33 8.13 -7.04
C ILE A 59 -0.02 8.39 -7.72
N ALA A 60 -0.22 7.84 -8.92
CA ALA A 60 -1.47 7.97 -9.67
C ALA A 60 -2.66 7.41 -8.88
N GLY A 61 -2.49 6.24 -8.25
CA GLY A 61 -3.50 5.64 -7.38
C GLY A 61 -3.88 6.55 -6.20
N TYR A 62 -2.90 7.14 -5.51
CA TYR A 62 -3.16 8.08 -4.41
C TYR A 62 -3.84 9.38 -4.89
N ILE A 63 -3.49 9.91 -6.08
CA ILE A 63 -4.15 11.08 -6.65
C ILE A 63 -5.62 10.79 -6.93
N ILE A 64 -5.94 9.66 -7.55
CA ILE A 64 -7.33 9.24 -7.82
C ILE A 64 -8.09 9.09 -6.51
N TYR A 65 -7.50 8.39 -5.54
CA TYR A 65 -8.12 8.17 -4.24
C TYR A 65 -8.49 9.48 -3.54
N LEU A 66 -7.54 10.42 -3.44
CA LEU A 66 -7.76 11.72 -2.82
C LEU A 66 -8.78 12.57 -3.60
N ALA A 67 -8.76 12.51 -4.93
CA ALA A 67 -9.74 13.22 -5.77
C ALA A 67 -11.16 12.68 -5.54
N VAL A 68 -11.34 11.36 -5.45
CA VAL A 68 -12.64 10.73 -5.17
C VAL A 68 -13.14 11.12 -3.78
N LEU A 69 -12.27 11.09 -2.76
CA LEU A 69 -12.64 11.55 -1.42
C LEU A 69 -13.07 13.02 -1.43
N ALA A 70 -12.32 13.88 -2.11
CA ALA A 70 -12.67 15.31 -2.24
C ALA A 70 -14.02 15.49 -2.94
N GLY A 71 -14.30 14.73 -4.01
CA GLY A 71 -15.58 14.75 -4.69
C GLY A 71 -16.74 14.38 -3.77
N ILE A 72 -16.60 13.33 -2.97
CA ILE A 72 -17.62 12.92 -2.00
C ILE A 72 -17.75 13.95 -0.87
N MET A 73 -16.63 14.51 -0.39
CA MET A 73 -16.67 15.59 0.64
C MET A 73 -17.44 16.82 0.18
N ILE A 74 -17.33 17.20 -1.08
CA ILE A 74 -18.08 18.34 -1.65
C ILE A 74 -19.58 18.06 -1.66
N SER A 75 -19.98 16.80 -1.87
CA SER A 75 -21.39 16.42 -2.00
C SER A 75 -22.08 16.07 -0.67
N LEU A 76 -21.31 15.67 0.36
CA LEU A 76 -21.83 15.23 1.66
C LEU A 76 -21.35 16.13 2.80
N ASP A 77 -21.96 17.31 2.95
CA ASP A 77 -21.55 18.32 3.94
C ASP A 77 -21.52 17.84 5.39
N LYS A 78 -22.31 16.83 5.75
CA LYS A 78 -22.41 16.32 7.13
C LYS A 78 -21.39 15.24 7.46
N GLU A 79 -20.72 14.67 6.46
CA GLU A 79 -19.88 13.48 6.60
C GLU A 79 -18.37 13.77 6.54
N HIS A 80 -17.95 15.03 6.61
CA HIS A 80 -16.54 15.41 6.43
C HIS A 80 -15.61 14.69 7.42
N MET A 81 -16.01 14.58 8.69
CA MET A 81 -15.18 13.89 9.70
C MET A 81 -15.11 12.38 9.42
N THR A 82 -16.24 11.76 9.05
CA THR A 82 -16.28 10.32 8.72
C THR A 82 -15.45 10.03 7.47
N LEU A 83 -15.52 10.90 6.45
CA LEU A 83 -14.69 10.79 5.24
C LEU A 83 -13.21 11.01 5.52
N ALA A 84 -12.85 11.95 6.37
CA ALA A 84 -11.47 12.14 6.80
C ALA A 84 -10.93 10.90 7.54
N LEU A 85 -11.72 10.30 8.43
CA LEU A 85 -11.38 9.04 9.10
C LEU A 85 -11.27 7.87 8.11
N PHE A 86 -12.19 7.78 7.15
CA PHE A 86 -12.12 6.78 6.08
C PHE A 86 -10.82 6.92 5.29
N GLY A 87 -10.47 8.14 4.90
CA GLY A 87 -9.23 8.45 4.20
C GLY A 87 -8.00 8.06 5.01
N LEU A 88 -7.94 8.47 6.27
CA LEU A 88 -6.83 8.18 7.18
C LEU A 88 -6.65 6.67 7.38
N ILE A 89 -7.71 5.95 7.70
CA ILE A 89 -7.66 4.50 7.93
C ILE A 89 -7.21 3.77 6.66
N THR A 90 -7.74 4.16 5.50
CA THR A 90 -7.36 3.53 4.23
C THR A 90 -5.89 3.76 3.90
N ILE A 91 -5.36 4.98 4.10
CA ILE A 91 -3.94 5.29 3.89
C ILE A 91 -3.06 4.49 4.86
N LEU A 92 -3.39 4.44 6.15
CA LEU A 92 -2.63 3.68 7.14
C LEU A 92 -2.59 2.18 6.80
N ARG A 93 -3.72 1.62 6.36
CA ARG A 93 -3.82 0.23 5.90
C ARG A 93 -2.95 -0.04 4.69
N ALA A 94 -3.00 0.86 3.69
CA ALA A 94 -2.20 0.75 2.47
C ALA A 94 -0.69 0.78 2.77
N ILE A 95 -0.23 1.75 3.57
CA ILE A 95 1.17 1.84 3.99
C ILE A 95 1.62 0.55 4.68
N ALA A 96 0.80 0.04 5.60
CA ALA A 96 1.08 -1.19 6.33
C ALA A 96 1.11 -2.42 5.41
N TYR A 97 0.16 -2.52 4.50
CA TYR A 97 0.10 -3.60 3.52
C TYR A 97 1.33 -3.61 2.60
N ASP A 98 1.72 -2.44 2.07
CA ASP A 98 2.88 -2.31 1.18
C ASP A 98 4.17 -2.74 1.88
N TYR A 99 4.37 -2.31 3.13
CA TYR A 99 5.51 -2.75 3.93
C TYR A 99 5.53 -4.27 4.11
N CYS A 100 4.44 -4.85 4.58
CA CYS A 100 4.35 -6.28 4.83
C CYS A 100 4.52 -7.10 3.54
N LYS A 101 3.89 -6.66 2.44
CA LYS A 101 4.02 -7.28 1.12
C LYS A 101 5.46 -7.25 0.63
N LEU A 102 6.11 -6.07 0.66
CA LEU A 102 7.50 -5.92 0.22
C LEU A 102 8.43 -6.81 1.03
N THR A 103 8.34 -6.75 2.36
CA THR A 103 9.20 -7.53 3.26
C THR A 103 8.99 -9.04 3.09
N MET A 104 7.74 -9.53 3.12
CA MET A 104 7.45 -10.96 3.03
C MET A 104 7.79 -11.55 1.66
N VAL A 105 7.43 -10.84 0.57
CA VAL A 105 7.73 -11.32 -0.79
C VAL A 105 9.23 -11.37 -1.04
N THR A 106 9.98 -10.37 -0.60
CA THR A 106 11.44 -10.35 -0.79
C THR A 106 12.12 -11.38 0.09
N MET A 107 11.63 -11.62 1.31
CA MET A 107 12.12 -12.69 2.17
C MET A 107 11.95 -14.06 1.52
N ILE A 108 10.82 -14.32 0.88
CA ILE A 108 10.56 -15.58 0.14
C ILE A 108 11.46 -15.70 -1.10
N GLN A 109 11.60 -14.62 -1.87
CA GLN A 109 12.29 -14.64 -3.15
C GLN A 109 13.83 -14.58 -3.00
N LYS A 110 14.31 -13.67 -2.14
CA LYS A 110 15.73 -13.36 -2.01
C LYS A 110 16.33 -13.81 -0.66
N GLY A 111 15.49 -14.03 0.36
CA GLY A 111 15.92 -14.39 1.72
C GLY A 111 16.41 -13.20 2.54
N SER A 112 16.01 -11.98 2.21
CA SER A 112 16.45 -10.75 2.85
C SER A 112 15.29 -9.75 3.04
N ASP A 113 15.46 -8.78 3.95
CA ASP A 113 14.46 -7.73 4.20
C ASP A 113 14.37 -6.78 3.01
N GLY A 114 13.22 -6.82 2.32
CA GLY A 114 12.99 -6.02 1.13
C GLY A 114 12.85 -4.53 1.38
N ASN A 115 12.26 -4.11 2.50
CA ASN A 115 12.11 -2.70 2.82
C ASN A 115 13.48 -2.07 3.08
N PHE A 116 14.35 -2.77 3.81
CA PHE A 116 15.70 -2.29 4.08
C PHE A 116 16.55 -2.19 2.80
N GLN A 117 16.47 -3.20 1.92
CA GLN A 117 17.17 -3.16 0.63
C GLN A 117 16.69 -2.00 -0.25
N GLU A 118 15.38 -1.79 -0.33
CA GLU A 118 14.79 -0.69 -1.12
C GLU A 118 15.22 0.68 -0.59
N ILE A 119 15.34 0.86 0.74
CA ILE A 119 15.86 2.08 1.36
C ILE A 119 17.29 2.35 0.89
N LEU A 120 18.17 1.33 0.91
CA LEU A 120 19.57 1.47 0.49
C LEU A 120 19.68 1.78 -0.99
N ASP A 121 18.95 1.07 -1.83
CA ASP A 121 18.95 1.26 -3.28
C ASP A 121 18.43 2.65 -3.65
N THR A 122 17.38 3.12 -2.96
CA THR A 122 16.81 4.45 -3.18
C THR A 122 17.80 5.54 -2.75
N TYR A 123 18.45 5.36 -1.60
CA TYR A 123 19.46 6.30 -1.11
C TYR A 123 20.64 6.44 -2.07
N SER A 124 21.15 5.32 -2.61
CA SER A 124 22.22 5.36 -3.60
C SER A 124 21.81 6.11 -4.87
N LYS A 125 20.57 5.91 -5.35
CA LYS A 125 20.03 6.61 -6.52
C LYS A 125 19.84 8.11 -6.29
N ILE A 126 19.51 8.54 -5.06
CA ILE A 126 19.42 9.97 -4.69
C ILE A 126 20.80 10.62 -4.75
N SER A 127 21.86 9.91 -4.31
CA SER A 127 23.24 10.42 -4.39
C SER A 127 23.66 10.72 -5.81
N ASP A 128 23.19 9.92 -6.77
CA ASP A 128 23.56 10.05 -8.19
C ASP A 128 22.61 10.99 -8.97
N ASN A 129 21.37 11.17 -8.49
CA ASN A 129 20.35 11.98 -9.16
C ASN A 129 19.45 12.66 -8.13
N ASP A 130 19.54 14.00 -8.04
CA ASP A 130 18.80 14.82 -7.06
C ASP A 130 17.31 14.99 -7.43
N SER A 131 16.60 13.88 -7.57
CA SER A 131 15.18 13.86 -7.88
C SER A 131 14.32 14.02 -6.64
N ILE A 132 13.42 15.01 -6.63
CA ILE A 132 12.44 15.24 -5.56
C ILE A 132 11.59 13.98 -5.34
N LEU A 133 11.19 13.29 -6.40
CA LEU A 133 10.39 12.08 -6.35
C LEU A 133 11.09 10.93 -5.59
N LEU A 134 12.39 10.74 -5.82
CA LEU A 134 13.18 9.74 -5.09
C LEU A 134 13.29 10.09 -3.61
N LYS A 135 13.42 11.37 -3.27
CA LYS A 135 13.42 11.83 -1.86
C LYS A 135 12.09 11.55 -1.19
N VAL A 136 10.96 11.85 -1.85
CA VAL A 136 9.62 11.55 -1.33
C VAL A 136 9.44 10.04 -1.11
N TYR A 137 9.87 9.22 -2.07
CA TYR A 137 9.81 7.76 -1.97
C TYR A 137 10.69 7.23 -0.83
N PHE A 138 11.89 7.78 -0.66
CA PHE A 138 12.77 7.44 0.47
C PHE A 138 12.11 7.73 1.83
N TYR A 139 11.50 8.91 2.00
CA TYR A 139 10.78 9.24 3.24
C TYR A 139 9.56 8.34 3.46
N TYR A 140 8.87 7.93 2.40
CA TYR A 140 7.78 6.96 2.47
C TYR A 140 8.26 5.61 3.02
N LEU A 141 9.37 5.08 2.52
CA LEU A 141 9.97 3.84 3.02
C LEU A 141 10.41 3.95 4.48
N GLN A 142 10.99 5.08 4.86
CA GLN A 142 11.38 5.37 6.25
C GLN A 142 10.16 5.45 7.17
N LEU A 143 9.05 6.04 6.71
CA LEU A 143 7.79 6.07 7.46
C LEU A 143 7.24 4.67 7.70
N GLN A 144 7.26 3.81 6.68
CA GLN A 144 6.89 2.41 6.83
C GLN A 144 7.71 1.71 7.91
N ARG A 145 9.03 1.90 7.88
CA ARG A 145 9.94 1.30 8.86
C ARG A 145 9.69 1.83 10.27
N LEU A 146 9.48 3.13 10.41
CA LEU A 146 9.11 3.73 11.69
C LEU A 146 7.83 3.10 12.27
N MET A 147 6.81 2.87 11.44
CA MET A 147 5.54 2.29 11.88
C MET A 147 5.67 0.84 12.36
N PHE A 148 6.56 0.04 11.74
CA PHE A 148 6.67 -1.40 12.02
C PHE A 148 7.86 -1.77 12.92
N CYS A 149 8.99 -1.07 12.78
CA CYS A 149 10.20 -1.35 13.55
C CYS A 149 10.42 -0.34 14.69
N GLY A 150 9.66 0.75 14.73
CA GLY A 150 9.78 1.80 15.74
C GLY A 150 11.04 2.68 15.59
N CYS A 151 11.80 2.55 14.51
CA CYS A 151 13.02 3.31 14.27
C CYS A 151 13.18 3.69 12.79
N PHE A 152 13.91 4.79 12.57
CA PHE A 152 14.40 5.13 11.23
C PHE A 152 15.69 4.35 10.94
N THR A 153 15.94 4.03 9.68
CA THR A 153 17.23 3.48 9.27
C THR A 153 18.30 4.55 9.40
N SER A 154 19.29 4.32 10.28
CA SER A 154 20.45 5.20 10.44
C SER A 154 21.39 5.03 9.25
N LEU A 155 21.49 6.06 8.40
CA LEU A 155 22.37 6.05 7.22
C LEU A 155 23.84 6.33 7.58
N GLY A 156 24.11 6.86 8.78
CA GLY A 156 25.49 7.18 9.23
C GLY A 156 26.38 5.95 9.34
N GLU A 157 25.81 4.79 9.64
CA GLU A 157 26.55 3.52 9.69
C GLU A 157 26.90 2.98 8.29
N PHE A 158 26.19 3.43 7.24
CA PHE A 158 26.36 2.98 5.87
C PHE A 158 27.38 3.75 5.06
N VAL A 159 27.64 5.01 5.42
CA VAL A 159 28.61 5.86 4.72
C VAL A 159 30.04 5.46 5.06
N GLY A 160 30.26 4.77 6.19
CA GLY A 160 31.56 4.32 6.67
C GLY A 160 31.96 2.89 6.28
N SER A 161 31.01 2.01 6.00
CA SER A 161 31.28 0.66 5.52
C SER A 161 31.03 0.63 4.01
N GLY A 162 32.09 0.40 3.23
CA GLY A 162 31.98 0.25 1.78
C GLY A 162 30.86 -0.73 1.41
N LYS A 163 30.19 -0.51 0.28
CA LYS A 163 29.03 -1.27 -0.24
C LYS A 163 29.16 -2.80 -0.25
N GLU A 164 30.34 -3.36 0.07
CA GLU A 164 30.64 -4.78 -0.04
C GLU A 164 30.52 -5.59 1.26
N ASP A 165 30.43 -4.94 2.44
CA ASP A 165 30.51 -5.67 3.73
C ASP A 165 29.19 -6.00 4.39
N TYR A 166 28.03 -5.55 3.86
CA TYR A 166 26.75 -6.08 4.32
C TYR A 166 26.44 -7.43 3.66
N LYS A 167 27.15 -8.47 4.09
CA LYS A 167 26.71 -9.84 3.93
C LYS A 167 25.48 -10.05 4.79
N TYR A 168 24.30 -9.83 4.20
CA TYR A 168 23.08 -10.37 4.78
C TYR A 168 23.27 -11.88 4.92
N ASP A 169 23.01 -12.44 6.11
CA ASP A 169 22.78 -13.86 6.25
C ASP A 169 21.52 -14.21 5.46
N LEU A 170 21.71 -14.49 4.18
CA LEU A 170 20.63 -14.87 3.28
C LEU A 170 20.06 -16.20 3.74
N MET A 171 18.75 -16.26 3.91
CA MET A 171 18.06 -17.51 4.20
C MET A 171 18.36 -18.54 3.11
N SER A 172 18.67 -19.77 3.51
CA SER A 172 18.85 -20.90 2.61
C SER A 172 17.54 -21.21 1.85
N SER A 173 17.63 -21.95 0.77
CA SER A 173 16.46 -22.33 -0.03
C SER A 173 15.42 -23.16 0.77
N SER A 174 15.87 -23.95 1.76
CA SER A 174 14.98 -24.70 2.66
C SER A 174 14.27 -23.79 3.66
N GLU A 175 15.01 -22.85 4.26
CA GLU A 175 14.44 -21.86 5.20
C GLU A 175 13.42 -20.94 4.51
N ARG A 176 13.67 -20.52 3.26
CA ARG A 176 12.70 -19.72 2.48
C ARG A 176 11.39 -20.46 2.21
N LYS A 177 11.45 -21.77 1.93
CA LYS A 177 10.24 -22.58 1.74
C LYS A 177 9.45 -22.74 3.04
N ASP A 178 10.14 -22.97 4.17
CA ASP A 178 9.50 -23.05 5.49
C ASP A 178 8.89 -21.71 5.87
N TYR A 179 9.60 -20.60 5.64
CA TYR A 179 9.07 -19.24 5.83
C TYR A 179 7.85 -18.99 4.95
N GLN A 180 7.89 -19.31 3.66
CA GLN A 180 6.75 -19.16 2.75
C GLN A 180 5.52 -19.91 3.25
N GLN A 181 5.68 -21.14 3.68
CA GLN A 181 4.56 -21.97 4.17
C GLN A 181 3.93 -21.37 5.43
N LYS A 182 4.75 -20.86 6.35
CA LYS A 182 4.28 -20.26 7.61
C LYS A 182 3.79 -18.84 7.46
N ALA A 183 4.36 -18.06 6.54
CA ALA A 183 3.94 -16.68 6.26
C ALA A 183 2.69 -16.59 5.37
N SER A 184 2.36 -17.63 4.60
CA SER A 184 1.24 -17.61 3.66
C SER A 184 -0.09 -17.17 4.27
N PRO A 185 -0.55 -17.67 5.44
CA PRO A 185 -1.80 -17.22 6.05
C PRO A 185 -1.78 -15.74 6.43
N LEU A 186 -0.60 -15.25 6.87
CA LEU A 186 -0.41 -13.85 7.22
C LEU A 186 -0.42 -12.95 5.97
N MET A 187 0.17 -13.40 4.86
CA MET A 187 0.11 -12.70 3.58
C MET A 187 -1.33 -12.56 3.07
N ILE A 188 -2.15 -13.62 3.22
CA ILE A 188 -3.57 -13.58 2.89
C ILE A 188 -4.31 -12.57 3.78
N ALA A 189 -4.05 -12.57 5.09
CA ALA A 189 -4.67 -11.59 6.00
C ALA A 189 -4.31 -10.14 5.62
N TRP A 190 -3.05 -9.89 5.25
CA TRP A 190 -2.62 -8.58 4.80
C TRP A 190 -3.17 -8.18 3.42
N SER A 191 -3.41 -9.11 2.51
CA SER A 191 -3.98 -8.79 1.18
C SER A 191 -5.36 -8.11 1.26
N TRP A 192 -6.12 -8.34 2.33
CA TRP A 192 -7.38 -7.64 2.60
C TRP A 192 -7.21 -6.20 3.12
N ASN A 193 -5.98 -5.76 3.40
CA ASN A 193 -5.67 -4.41 3.86
C ASN A 193 -5.23 -3.45 2.75
N GLY A 194 -5.19 -3.91 1.51
CA GLY A 194 -4.94 -3.05 0.35
C GLY A 194 -6.02 -2.00 0.13
N VAL A 195 -5.73 -1.04 -0.74
CA VAL A 195 -6.65 0.05 -1.11
C VAL A 195 -7.87 -0.47 -1.88
N ASP A 196 -7.74 -1.62 -2.54
CA ASP A 196 -8.77 -2.19 -3.41
C ASP A 196 -10.07 -2.49 -2.66
N LEU A 197 -9.98 -3.08 -1.46
CA LEU A 197 -11.16 -3.42 -0.67
C LEU A 197 -11.98 -2.19 -0.25
N PRO A 198 -11.41 -1.13 0.36
CA PRO A 198 -12.15 0.10 0.66
C PRO A 198 -12.79 0.73 -0.56
N LEU A 199 -12.08 0.82 -1.67
CA LEU A 199 -12.62 1.40 -2.92
C LEU A 199 -13.73 0.54 -3.50
N PHE A 200 -13.58 -0.78 -3.56
CA PHE A 200 -14.64 -1.68 -4.02
C PHE A 200 -15.91 -1.57 -3.17
N LEU A 201 -15.77 -1.51 -1.83
CA LEU A 201 -16.92 -1.30 -0.95
C LEU A 201 -17.56 0.07 -1.17
N LEU A 202 -16.77 1.10 -1.44
CA LEU A 202 -17.27 2.43 -1.80
C LEU A 202 -18.05 2.38 -3.13
N VAL A 203 -17.56 1.65 -4.14
CA VAL A 203 -18.28 1.39 -5.40
C VAL A 203 -19.64 0.76 -5.12
N LEU A 204 -19.69 -0.32 -4.34
CA LEU A 204 -20.96 -0.98 -4.00
C LEU A 204 -21.92 -0.02 -3.32
N MET A 205 -21.45 0.74 -2.32
CA MET A 205 -22.29 1.73 -1.61
C MET A 205 -22.81 2.81 -2.56
N SER A 206 -22.01 3.20 -3.54
CA SER A 206 -22.35 4.17 -4.57
C SER A 206 -23.46 3.64 -5.50
N LEU A 207 -23.31 2.41 -5.97
CA LEU A 207 -24.30 1.76 -6.85
C LEU A 207 -25.66 1.57 -6.17
N PHE A 208 -25.66 1.28 -4.87
CA PHE A 208 -26.90 1.14 -4.08
C PHE A 208 -27.41 2.47 -3.48
N GLY A 209 -26.69 3.56 -3.66
CA GLY A 209 -27.09 4.88 -3.14
C GLY A 209 -27.11 4.96 -1.61
N VAL A 210 -26.27 4.20 -0.93
CA VAL A 210 -26.25 4.08 0.55
C VAL A 210 -24.99 4.66 1.20
N ILE A 211 -24.20 5.46 0.48
CA ILE A 211 -22.91 5.99 0.98
C ILE A 211 -23.10 6.68 2.34
N GLU A 212 -23.99 7.65 2.43
CA GLU A 212 -24.22 8.44 3.66
C GLU A 212 -24.57 7.56 4.87
N ARG A 213 -25.35 6.51 4.67
CA ARG A 213 -25.80 5.62 5.75
C ARG A 213 -24.75 4.59 6.17
N CYS A 214 -23.94 4.12 5.21
CA CYS A 214 -23.02 3.01 5.39
C CYS A 214 -21.56 3.44 5.58
N LEU A 215 -21.24 4.73 5.44
CA LEU A 215 -19.87 5.23 5.53
C LEU A 215 -19.27 4.98 6.93
N LEU A 216 -19.99 5.35 8.00
CA LEU A 216 -19.51 5.12 9.38
C LEU A 216 -19.37 3.63 9.72
N PRO A 217 -20.36 2.75 9.44
CA PRO A 217 -20.17 1.29 9.55
C PRO A 217 -18.97 0.77 8.76
N LEU A 218 -18.72 1.28 7.55
CA LEU A 218 -17.56 0.91 6.75
C LEU A 218 -16.25 1.29 7.44
N VAL A 219 -16.15 2.52 7.95
CA VAL A 219 -14.96 2.99 8.70
C VAL A 219 -14.70 2.09 9.91
N CYS A 220 -15.73 1.77 10.70
CA CYS A 220 -15.61 0.89 11.86
C CYS A 220 -15.16 -0.52 11.44
N PHE A 221 -15.72 -1.07 10.38
CA PHE A 221 -15.32 -2.38 9.84
C PHE A 221 -13.86 -2.41 9.41
N LEU A 222 -13.42 -1.40 8.63
CA LEU A 222 -12.05 -1.30 8.15
C LEU A 222 -11.04 -1.12 9.30
N ALA A 223 -11.38 -0.30 10.31
CA ALA A 223 -10.56 -0.10 11.49
C ALA A 223 -10.42 -1.40 12.30
N LEU A 224 -11.54 -2.08 12.57
CA LEU A 224 -11.55 -3.34 13.31
C LEU A 224 -10.73 -4.41 12.58
N GLN A 225 -10.95 -4.58 11.28
CA GLN A 225 -10.22 -5.55 10.45
C GLN A 225 -8.72 -5.26 10.45
N PHE A 226 -8.32 -3.98 10.38
CA PHE A 226 -6.91 -3.58 10.44
C PHE A 226 -6.28 -3.93 11.79
N VAL A 227 -6.94 -3.58 12.91
CA VAL A 227 -6.46 -3.91 14.27
C VAL A 227 -6.32 -5.43 14.43
N LEU A 228 -7.31 -6.20 14.01
CA LEU A 228 -7.24 -7.67 14.07
C LEU A 228 -6.08 -8.24 13.25
N THR A 229 -5.80 -7.66 12.08
CA THR A 229 -4.65 -8.07 11.26
C THR A 229 -3.32 -7.75 11.95
N ILE A 230 -3.19 -6.58 12.60
CA ILE A 230 -1.99 -6.22 13.38
C ILE A 230 -1.79 -7.19 14.54
N ILE A 231 -2.82 -7.48 15.31
CA ILE A 231 -2.75 -8.44 16.42
C ILE A 231 -2.32 -9.81 15.90
N TYR A 232 -2.92 -10.27 14.80
CA TYR A 232 -2.55 -11.53 14.16
C TYR A 232 -1.09 -11.51 13.70
N HIS A 233 -0.63 -10.42 13.07
CA HIS A 233 0.76 -10.25 12.66
C HIS A 233 1.71 -10.39 13.86
N GLN A 234 1.45 -9.68 14.96
CA GLN A 234 2.30 -9.74 16.16
C GLN A 234 2.39 -11.15 16.75
N THR A 235 1.29 -11.90 16.77
CA THR A 235 1.28 -13.28 17.28
C THR A 235 2.06 -14.24 16.38
N GLN A 236 2.08 -14.00 15.05
CA GLN A 236 2.80 -14.84 14.09
C GLN A 236 4.27 -14.46 13.95
N THR A 237 4.62 -13.20 14.13
CA THR A 237 6.00 -12.71 13.98
C THR A 237 6.95 -13.45 14.93
N GLN A 238 6.56 -13.70 16.17
CA GLN A 238 7.36 -14.48 17.11
C GLN A 238 7.64 -15.91 16.62
N ARG A 239 6.70 -16.52 15.91
CA ARG A 239 6.86 -17.84 15.30
C ARG A 239 7.76 -17.81 14.06
N LEU A 240 7.71 -16.72 13.29
CA LEU A 240 8.52 -16.54 12.08
C LEU A 240 9.99 -16.22 12.42
N LEU A 241 10.23 -15.42 13.47
CA LEU A 241 11.57 -15.09 13.94
C LEU A 241 12.37 -16.31 14.43
N ASN A 242 11.67 -17.35 14.91
CA ASN A 242 12.32 -18.58 15.35
C ASN A 242 12.81 -19.47 14.19
N ILE A 243 12.43 -19.19 12.94
CA ILE A 243 12.80 -19.99 11.75
C ILE A 243 14.11 -19.52 11.14
N GLY A 244 14.31 -18.22 11.09
CA GLY A 244 15.56 -17.64 10.66
C GLY A 244 16.22 -17.01 11.88
N LYS A 245 17.53 -17.21 12.07
CA LYS A 245 18.35 -16.35 12.94
C LYS A 245 18.37 -14.93 12.32
N VAL A 246 17.20 -14.38 12.02
CA VAL A 246 17.06 -12.98 11.67
C VAL A 246 17.30 -12.25 12.97
N LYS A 247 18.57 -11.92 13.23
CA LYS A 247 18.90 -10.90 14.20
C LYS A 247 18.13 -9.66 13.75
N SER A 248 17.00 -9.41 14.41
CA SER A 248 16.34 -8.11 14.35
C SER A 248 17.37 -7.07 14.75
N ILE A 249 17.80 -6.30 13.79
CA ILE A 249 18.50 -5.05 14.01
C ILE A 249 17.46 -4.00 14.37
#